data_3e3bccc56daca323480fb9e0bd403723
#
_entry.id   3e3bccc56daca323480fb9e0bd403723
#
_cell.length_a   1.000
_cell.length_b   1.000
_cell.length_c   1.000
_cell.angle_alpha   90.00
_cell.angle_beta   90.00
_cell.angle_gamma   90.00
#
_symmetry.space_group_name_H-M   'P 1'
#
loop_
_entity.id
_entity.type
_entity.pdbx_description
1 polymer ?
#
loop_
_entity_poly.entity_id
_entity_poly.type
_entity_poly.pdbx_seq_one_letter_code
_entity_poly.pdbx_strand_id
1 'polypeptide(L)'
;MNKYLLPLPALVLATTLSGAAQAATYRAAGGSASFAYRVTVVNVNGSMTGVTANVTLDPQDLAATKGTVTVPVSTLKTGITLRDNHAKGAGALGTAQFPNATFELTNLTGGKLTEGQTVATTATGKLTVKGTTKTITAPIKATLSGGKVNVSTQFKFNPYDFNVRYQGGADSVTVDVTFVLAAN
;
A
#
# COMPACT_ATOMS: atom_id res chain seq x y z
N MET A 1 -14.01 19.49 -76.99
CA MET A 1 -13.01 19.87 -76.00
C MET A 1 -13.54 19.40 -74.62
N ASN A 2 -13.26 18.15 -74.22
CA ASN A 2 -13.70 17.59 -72.95
C ASN A 2 -12.63 17.80 -71.88
N LYS A 3 -12.93 18.58 -70.85
CA LYS A 3 -12.06 18.75 -69.67
C LYS A 3 -12.47 17.72 -68.65
N TYR A 4 -11.65 16.69 -68.41
CA TYR A 4 -11.78 15.77 -67.32
C TYR A 4 -11.23 16.40 -66.05
N LEU A 5 -12.11 16.71 -65.06
CA LEU A 5 -11.73 17.01 -63.69
C LEU A 5 -11.45 15.71 -62.95
N LEU A 6 -10.23 15.52 -62.50
CA LEU A 6 -9.85 14.48 -61.57
C LEU A 6 -10.23 14.88 -60.12
N PRO A 7 -10.88 14.00 -59.34
CA PRO A 7 -11.11 14.32 -57.94
C PRO A 7 -9.81 14.10 -57.12
N LEU A 8 -9.46 15.11 -56.33
CA LEU A 8 -8.41 14.99 -55.30
C LEU A 8 -8.87 14.04 -54.18
N PRO A 9 -8.03 13.11 -53.73
CA PRO A 9 -8.34 12.31 -52.55
C PRO A 9 -8.24 13.20 -51.29
N ALA A 10 -9.32 13.26 -50.53
CA ALA A 10 -9.34 13.88 -49.20
C ALA A 10 -8.50 13.03 -48.23
N LEU A 11 -7.38 13.58 -47.80
CA LEU A 11 -6.54 12.99 -46.75
C LEU A 11 -7.25 13.12 -45.39
N VAL A 12 -7.89 12.05 -44.93
CA VAL A 12 -8.46 11.99 -43.58
C VAL A 12 -7.31 11.82 -42.59
N LEU A 13 -6.94 12.90 -41.93
CA LEU A 13 -6.01 12.86 -40.79
C LEU A 13 -6.75 12.26 -39.63
N ALA A 14 -6.50 10.98 -39.36
CA ALA A 14 -6.95 10.33 -38.12
C ALA A 14 -6.07 10.84 -36.97
N THR A 15 -6.57 11.83 -36.21
CA THR A 15 -5.96 12.24 -34.95
C THR A 15 -6.22 11.17 -33.92
N THR A 16 -5.24 10.32 -33.65
CA THR A 16 -5.26 9.44 -32.47
C THR A 16 -5.09 10.33 -31.23
N LEU A 17 -6.18 10.60 -30.52
CA LEU A 17 -6.09 11.13 -29.16
C LEU A 17 -5.44 10.05 -28.30
N SER A 18 -4.13 10.15 -28.13
CA SER A 18 -3.44 9.45 -27.06
C SER A 18 -3.89 10.11 -25.76
N GLY A 19 -4.89 9.54 -25.09
CA GLY A 19 -5.29 9.97 -23.76
C GLY A 19 -4.07 9.83 -22.86
N ALA A 20 -3.45 10.93 -22.47
CA ALA A 20 -2.44 10.94 -21.43
C ALA A 20 -3.10 10.36 -20.16
N ALA A 21 -2.54 9.27 -19.62
CA ALA A 21 -2.97 8.75 -18.34
C ALA A 21 -2.72 9.85 -17.30
N GLN A 22 -3.79 10.37 -16.73
CA GLN A 22 -3.74 11.42 -15.72
C GLN A 22 -3.76 10.76 -14.33
N ALA A 23 -3.21 11.48 -13.35
CA ALA A 23 -3.31 11.10 -11.96
C ALA A 23 -4.78 10.93 -11.56
N ALA A 24 -5.14 9.76 -11.04
CA ALA A 24 -6.48 9.42 -10.61
C ALA A 24 -6.48 8.98 -9.14
N THR A 25 -7.64 9.10 -8.50
CA THR A 25 -7.82 8.56 -7.15
C THR A 25 -8.14 7.08 -7.23
N TYR A 26 -7.34 6.30 -6.53
CA TYR A 26 -7.51 4.86 -6.36
C TYR A 26 -7.84 4.56 -4.89
N ARG A 27 -8.69 3.59 -4.67
CA ARG A 27 -9.06 3.13 -3.33
C ARG A 27 -8.90 1.63 -3.18
N ALA A 28 -8.52 1.21 -1.98
CA ALA A 28 -8.60 -0.18 -1.55
C ALA A 28 -9.53 -0.30 -0.35
N ALA A 29 -10.36 -1.33 -0.36
CA ALA A 29 -11.17 -1.76 0.76
C ALA A 29 -11.04 -3.28 0.90
N GLY A 30 -10.63 -3.76 2.10
CA GLY A 30 -10.58 -5.20 2.39
C GLY A 30 -9.24 -5.88 2.12
N GLY A 31 -8.14 -5.16 2.04
CA GLY A 31 -6.80 -5.75 2.05
C GLY A 31 -6.46 -6.45 3.37
N SER A 32 -5.29 -7.08 3.44
CA SER A 32 -4.82 -7.81 4.61
C SER A 32 -3.40 -7.41 4.99
N ALA A 33 -3.09 -7.57 6.27
CA ALA A 33 -1.74 -7.52 6.78
C ALA A 33 -1.44 -8.76 7.61
N SER A 34 -0.19 -9.22 7.61
CA SER A 34 0.29 -10.26 8.51
C SER A 34 1.59 -9.79 9.17
N PHE A 35 1.92 -10.43 10.28
CA PHE A 35 3.17 -10.16 10.97
C PHE A 35 3.81 -11.43 11.49
N ALA A 36 5.14 -11.40 11.57
CA ALA A 36 5.95 -12.37 12.28
C ALA A 36 6.74 -11.65 13.37
N TYR A 37 6.58 -12.10 14.62
CA TYR A 37 7.18 -11.51 15.79
C TYR A 37 7.75 -12.59 16.72
N ARG A 38 8.95 -12.37 17.25
CA ARG A 38 9.54 -13.29 18.20
C ARG A 38 9.31 -12.82 19.63
N VAL A 39 8.80 -13.71 20.46
CA VAL A 39 8.62 -13.50 21.91
C VAL A 39 9.42 -14.54 22.64
N THR A 40 10.51 -14.11 23.28
CA THR A 40 11.50 -14.99 23.91
C THR A 40 12.06 -15.98 22.87
N VAL A 41 11.63 -17.24 22.91
CA VAL A 41 12.05 -18.30 21.96
C VAL A 41 10.95 -18.73 21.00
N VAL A 42 9.75 -18.13 21.10
CA VAL A 42 8.58 -18.51 20.31
C VAL A 42 8.37 -17.53 19.16
N ASN A 43 8.21 -18.06 17.96
CA ASN A 43 7.74 -17.25 16.82
C ASN A 43 6.21 -17.13 16.86
N VAL A 44 5.73 -15.91 16.88
CA VAL A 44 4.31 -15.57 16.87
C VAL A 44 3.97 -14.98 15.52
N ASN A 45 3.08 -15.62 14.79
CA ASN A 45 2.50 -15.09 13.57
C ASN A 45 1.07 -14.64 13.85
N GLY A 46 0.65 -13.61 13.15
CA GLY A 46 -0.73 -13.13 13.24
C GLY A 46 -1.13 -12.39 11.98
N SER A 47 -2.41 -12.07 11.90
CA SER A 47 -3.01 -11.37 10.77
C SER A 47 -3.94 -10.26 11.22
N MET A 48 -4.13 -9.30 10.33
CA MET A 48 -5.11 -8.22 10.44
C MET A 48 -5.85 -8.12 9.11
N THR A 49 -7.12 -7.78 9.15
CA THR A 49 -7.98 -7.67 7.97
C THR A 49 -8.58 -6.26 7.87
N GLY A 50 -9.16 -5.94 6.70
CA GLY A 50 -9.79 -4.65 6.50
C GLY A 50 -8.80 -3.53 6.22
N VAL A 51 -7.62 -3.84 5.67
CA VAL A 51 -6.68 -2.80 5.20
C VAL A 51 -7.36 -1.95 4.14
N THR A 52 -7.29 -0.64 4.31
CA THR A 52 -7.82 0.34 3.36
C THR A 52 -6.70 1.23 2.86
N ALA A 53 -6.87 1.75 1.66
CA ALA A 53 -5.95 2.74 1.09
C ALA A 53 -6.72 3.79 0.29
N ASN A 54 -6.22 5.03 0.33
CA ASN A 54 -6.66 6.12 -0.52
C ASN A 54 -5.41 6.75 -1.14
N VAL A 55 -5.27 6.62 -2.46
CA VAL A 55 -4.03 6.94 -3.17
C VAL A 55 -4.36 7.73 -4.43
N THR A 56 -3.69 8.85 -4.63
CA THR A 56 -3.64 9.54 -5.94
C THR A 56 -2.44 8.99 -6.68
N LEU A 57 -2.68 8.35 -7.82
CA LEU A 57 -1.68 7.62 -8.58
C LEU A 57 -1.77 7.99 -10.06
N ASP A 58 -0.63 8.33 -10.65
CA ASP A 58 -0.42 8.35 -12.10
C ASP A 58 0.38 7.08 -12.50
N PRO A 59 -0.21 6.16 -13.29
CA PRO A 59 0.52 4.98 -13.74
C PRO A 59 1.77 5.29 -14.57
N GLN A 60 1.85 6.48 -15.18
CA GLN A 60 3.00 6.91 -15.97
C GLN A 60 4.07 7.62 -15.13
N ASP A 61 3.74 8.07 -13.93
CA ASP A 61 4.68 8.74 -13.01
C ASP A 61 4.42 8.33 -11.55
N LEU A 62 5.06 7.25 -11.12
CA LEU A 62 4.93 6.76 -9.75
C LEU A 62 5.51 7.71 -8.71
N ALA A 63 6.46 8.60 -9.09
CA ALA A 63 7.04 9.57 -8.15
C ALA A 63 6.01 10.61 -7.70
N ALA A 64 4.99 10.90 -8.51
CA ALA A 64 3.90 11.80 -8.16
C ALA A 64 2.87 11.20 -7.20
N THR A 65 2.98 9.90 -6.87
CA THR A 65 2.01 9.19 -6.02
C THR A 65 1.97 9.78 -4.60
N LYS A 66 0.76 10.02 -4.10
CA LYS A 66 0.46 10.42 -2.73
C LYS A 66 -0.66 9.54 -2.18
N GLY A 67 -0.66 9.31 -0.88
CA GLY A 67 -1.74 8.55 -0.30
C GLY A 67 -1.50 8.08 1.12
N THR A 68 -2.53 7.44 1.67
CA THR A 68 -2.51 6.87 3.01
C THR A 68 -3.03 5.45 2.97
N VAL A 69 -2.34 4.57 3.68
CA VAL A 69 -2.76 3.19 3.95
C VAL A 69 -3.10 3.07 5.42
N THR A 70 -4.24 2.45 5.73
CA THR A 70 -4.70 2.21 7.10
C THR A 70 -4.84 0.72 7.34
N VAL A 71 -4.20 0.23 8.41
CA VAL A 71 -4.28 -1.14 8.89
C VAL A 71 -5.03 -1.17 10.22
N PRO A 72 -6.23 -1.76 10.30
CA PRO A 72 -6.99 -1.89 11.55
C PRO A 72 -6.31 -2.90 12.50
N VAL A 73 -5.40 -2.44 13.36
CA VAL A 73 -4.68 -3.30 14.32
C VAL A 73 -5.61 -3.88 15.39
N SER A 74 -6.81 -3.32 15.56
CA SER A 74 -7.88 -3.88 16.39
C SER A 74 -8.38 -5.23 15.91
N THR A 75 -8.21 -5.56 14.61
CA THR A 75 -8.60 -6.84 14.02
C THR A 75 -7.55 -7.95 14.21
N LEU A 76 -6.41 -7.65 14.86
CA LEU A 76 -5.30 -8.58 15.07
C LEU A 76 -5.79 -9.91 15.64
N LYS A 77 -5.32 -11.00 15.02
CA LYS A 77 -5.54 -12.38 15.44
C LYS A 77 -4.24 -13.19 15.30
N THR A 78 -3.95 -13.97 16.32
CA THR A 78 -2.80 -14.91 16.36
C THR A 78 -3.26 -16.36 16.49
N GLY A 79 -4.58 -16.61 16.53
CA GLY A 79 -5.18 -17.91 16.76
C GLY A 79 -5.28 -18.31 18.25
N ILE A 80 -4.80 -17.49 19.17
CA ILE A 80 -4.90 -17.71 20.63
C ILE A 80 -5.49 -16.47 21.29
N THR A 81 -6.73 -16.57 21.77
CA THR A 81 -7.51 -15.43 22.31
C THR A 81 -6.78 -14.69 23.43
N LEU A 82 -6.13 -15.40 24.37
CA LEU A 82 -5.40 -14.76 25.44
C LEU A 82 -4.24 -13.90 24.91
N ARG A 83 -3.51 -14.40 23.93
CA ARG A 83 -2.41 -13.68 23.29
C ARG A 83 -2.93 -12.47 22.48
N ASP A 84 -4.05 -12.61 21.80
CA ASP A 84 -4.71 -11.52 21.07
C ASP A 84 -5.12 -10.39 22.03
N ASN A 85 -5.69 -10.72 23.18
CA ASN A 85 -6.07 -9.75 24.21
C ASN A 85 -4.84 -9.02 24.77
N HIS A 86 -3.76 -9.74 25.05
CA HIS A 86 -2.51 -9.13 25.50
C HIS A 86 -1.91 -8.21 24.42
N ALA A 87 -1.87 -8.64 23.15
CA ALA A 87 -1.33 -7.84 22.06
C ALA A 87 -2.16 -6.57 21.80
N LYS A 88 -3.48 -6.62 22.01
CA LYS A 88 -4.39 -5.47 21.91
C LYS A 88 -4.40 -4.58 23.15
N GLY A 89 -3.89 -5.06 24.28
CA GLY A 89 -3.88 -4.36 25.54
C GLY A 89 -3.08 -3.05 25.52
N ALA A 90 -3.30 -2.19 26.51
CA ALA A 90 -2.70 -0.87 26.65
C ALA A 90 -1.15 -0.89 26.66
N GLY A 91 -0.55 -1.92 27.26
CA GLY A 91 0.91 -2.11 27.30
C GLY A 91 1.51 -2.38 25.94
N ALA A 92 0.79 -3.11 25.06
CA ALA A 92 1.21 -3.41 23.68
C ALA A 92 0.63 -2.39 22.69
N LEU A 93 -0.32 -2.79 21.84
CA LEU A 93 -0.87 -1.93 20.78
C LEU A 93 -1.85 -0.86 21.29
N GLY A 94 -2.53 -1.11 22.43
CA GLY A 94 -3.51 -0.17 22.98
C GLY A 94 -4.70 0.08 22.04
N THR A 95 -5.23 -0.98 21.43
CA THR A 95 -6.20 -0.86 20.31
C THR A 95 -7.51 -0.21 20.67
N ALA A 96 -7.87 -0.14 21.95
CA ALA A 96 -9.05 0.62 22.41
C ALA A 96 -8.90 2.12 22.15
N GLN A 97 -7.70 2.66 22.26
CA GLN A 97 -7.38 4.07 22.00
C GLN A 97 -6.79 4.28 20.58
N PHE A 98 -6.04 3.31 20.09
CA PHE A 98 -5.33 3.35 18.81
C PHE A 98 -5.75 2.17 17.92
N PRO A 99 -6.99 2.17 17.39
CA PRO A 99 -7.51 1.00 16.64
C PRO A 99 -6.79 0.75 15.32
N ASN A 100 -6.09 1.75 14.80
CA ASN A 100 -5.45 1.72 13.49
C ASN A 100 -3.95 2.05 13.58
N ALA A 101 -3.17 1.41 12.70
CA ALA A 101 -1.87 1.91 12.28
C ALA A 101 -2.04 2.56 10.89
N THR A 102 -1.31 3.64 10.63
CA THR A 102 -1.41 4.38 9.36
C THR A 102 -0.03 4.60 8.75
N PHE A 103 0.03 4.56 7.43
CA PHE A 103 1.23 4.92 6.67
C PHE A 103 0.85 6.03 5.67
N GLU A 104 1.43 7.22 5.85
CA GLU A 104 1.30 8.35 4.95
C GLU A 104 2.51 8.37 4.00
N LEU A 105 2.29 8.15 2.71
CA LEU A 105 3.31 8.15 1.69
C LEU A 105 3.82 9.58 1.45
N THR A 106 5.11 9.80 1.67
CA THR A 106 5.77 11.09 1.40
C THR A 106 6.56 11.09 0.11
N ASN A 107 7.14 9.93 -0.24
CA ASN A 107 7.88 9.74 -1.48
C ASN A 107 7.78 8.30 -1.97
N LEU A 108 7.64 8.12 -3.28
CA LEU A 108 7.78 6.85 -3.96
C LEU A 108 8.90 6.99 -4.99
N THR A 109 9.86 6.07 -4.99
CA THR A 109 10.88 6.04 -6.04
C THR A 109 10.18 5.84 -7.39
N GLY A 110 10.52 6.67 -8.36
CA GLY A 110 9.83 6.73 -9.64
C GLY A 110 9.77 5.40 -10.41
N GLY A 111 9.07 5.42 -11.51
CA GLY A 111 8.81 4.28 -12.38
C GLY A 111 7.49 4.46 -13.11
N LYS A 112 7.11 3.45 -13.88
CA LYS A 112 5.84 3.39 -14.60
C LYS A 112 5.19 2.05 -14.37
N LEU A 113 3.87 2.02 -14.26
CA LEU A 113 3.08 0.79 -14.27
C LEU A 113 2.70 0.46 -15.73
N THR A 114 3.07 -0.73 -16.17
CA THR A 114 2.67 -1.30 -17.45
C THR A 114 1.76 -2.47 -17.18
N GLU A 115 0.70 -2.61 -17.97
CA GLU A 115 -0.25 -3.73 -17.83
C GLU A 115 0.47 -5.09 -17.81
N GLY A 116 0.14 -5.91 -16.84
CA GLY A 116 0.69 -7.25 -16.64
C GLY A 116 2.12 -7.30 -16.07
N GLN A 117 2.81 -6.17 -15.89
CA GLN A 117 4.17 -6.15 -15.35
C GLN A 117 4.19 -5.74 -13.87
N THR A 118 5.08 -6.39 -13.11
CA THR A 118 5.34 -6.03 -11.73
C THR A 118 6.52 -5.05 -11.66
N VAL A 119 6.27 -3.90 -11.06
CA VAL A 119 7.30 -2.89 -10.75
C VAL A 119 7.71 -3.03 -9.30
N ALA A 120 9.01 -3.11 -9.05
CA ALA A 120 9.60 -3.00 -7.72
C ALA A 120 10.08 -1.56 -7.51
N THR A 121 9.61 -0.95 -6.43
CA THR A 121 9.95 0.44 -6.08
C THR A 121 10.12 0.56 -4.56
N THR A 122 10.46 1.75 -4.08
CA THR A 122 10.67 2.02 -2.66
C THR A 122 9.77 3.17 -2.22
N ALA A 123 9.00 2.94 -1.17
CA ALA A 123 8.17 3.96 -0.53
C ALA A 123 8.87 4.49 0.73
N THR A 124 8.93 5.79 0.86
CA THR A 124 9.29 6.48 2.11
C THR A 124 8.07 7.21 2.63
N GLY A 125 7.79 7.10 3.91
CA GLY A 125 6.60 7.71 4.50
C GLY A 125 6.60 7.71 6.02
N LYS A 126 5.54 8.28 6.58
CA LYS A 126 5.32 8.37 8.01
C LYS A 126 4.45 7.19 8.46
N LEU A 127 5.04 6.27 9.20
CA LEU A 127 4.31 5.20 9.88
C LEU A 127 3.90 5.70 11.27
N THR A 128 2.61 5.60 11.57
CA THR A 128 2.07 5.88 12.89
C THR A 128 1.52 4.58 13.49
N VAL A 129 2.04 4.19 14.65
CA VAL A 129 1.56 3.05 15.45
C VAL A 129 1.40 3.52 16.88
N LYS A 130 0.30 3.18 17.53
CA LYS A 130 0.02 3.56 18.93
C LYS A 130 0.27 5.05 19.21
N GLY A 131 -0.16 5.92 18.28
CA GLY A 131 0.00 7.37 18.41
C GLY A 131 1.41 7.91 18.19
N THR A 132 2.42 7.06 18.01
CA THR A 132 3.80 7.47 17.73
C THR A 132 4.08 7.40 16.24
N THR A 133 4.67 8.45 15.66
CA THR A 133 4.98 8.55 14.24
C THR A 133 6.49 8.52 14.00
N LYS A 134 6.93 7.71 13.05
CA LYS A 134 8.33 7.62 12.57
C LYS A 134 8.35 7.56 11.05
N THR A 135 9.39 8.15 10.47
CA THR A 135 9.66 7.94 9.04
C THR A 135 10.28 6.57 8.83
N ILE A 136 9.72 5.81 7.90
CA ILE A 136 10.24 4.51 7.48
C ILE A 136 10.37 4.45 5.97
N THR A 137 11.16 3.49 5.51
CA THR A 137 11.28 3.14 4.09
C THR A 137 10.94 1.66 3.92
N ALA A 138 10.12 1.35 2.93
CA ALA A 138 9.65 0.01 2.66
C ALA A 138 9.71 -0.31 1.16
N PRO A 139 10.14 -1.53 0.76
CA PRO A 139 10.07 -1.98 -0.62
C PRO A 139 8.60 -2.24 -0.99
N ILE A 140 8.21 -1.81 -2.17
CA ILE A 140 6.87 -1.99 -2.73
C ILE A 140 6.97 -2.81 -4.01
N LYS A 141 6.07 -3.76 -4.19
CA LYS A 141 5.79 -4.39 -5.49
C LYS A 141 4.39 -3.97 -5.91
N ALA A 142 4.26 -3.46 -7.13
CA ALA A 142 2.99 -3.03 -7.70
C ALA A 142 2.81 -3.66 -9.08
N THR A 143 1.63 -4.23 -9.33
CA THR A 143 1.28 -4.84 -10.63
C THR A 143 -0.04 -4.26 -11.10
N LEU A 144 -0.02 -3.61 -12.28
CA LEU A 144 -1.24 -3.15 -12.94
C LEU A 144 -1.86 -4.34 -13.70
N SER A 145 -3.14 -4.59 -13.47
CA SER A 145 -3.88 -5.65 -14.15
C SER A 145 -5.37 -5.33 -14.22
N GLY A 146 -5.91 -5.22 -15.43
CA GLY A 146 -7.32 -4.92 -15.66
C GLY A 146 -7.76 -3.60 -15.02
N GLY A 147 -6.94 -2.56 -15.07
CA GLY A 147 -7.23 -1.25 -14.47
C GLY A 147 -7.12 -1.21 -12.93
N LYS A 148 -6.71 -2.30 -12.30
CA LYS A 148 -6.45 -2.38 -10.85
C LYS A 148 -4.97 -2.50 -10.58
N VAL A 149 -4.52 -1.99 -9.43
CA VAL A 149 -3.12 -2.12 -9.01
C VAL A 149 -3.04 -3.02 -7.77
N ASN A 150 -2.43 -4.18 -7.94
CA ASN A 150 -2.11 -5.09 -6.83
C ASN A 150 -0.84 -4.59 -6.16
N VAL A 151 -0.91 -4.31 -4.87
CA VAL A 151 0.21 -3.78 -4.08
C VAL A 151 0.58 -4.76 -2.99
N SER A 152 1.88 -5.02 -2.84
CA SER A 152 2.42 -5.79 -1.73
C SER A 152 3.70 -5.15 -1.20
N THR A 153 3.90 -5.25 0.10
CA THR A 153 5.11 -4.82 0.78
C THR A 153 5.46 -5.76 1.92
N GLN A 154 6.74 -5.97 2.15
CA GLN A 154 7.27 -6.59 3.37
C GLN A 154 8.36 -5.70 3.92
N PHE A 155 8.26 -5.34 5.18
CA PHE A 155 9.26 -4.52 5.87
C PHE A 155 9.41 -4.92 7.32
N LYS A 156 10.46 -4.43 7.96
CA LYS A 156 10.73 -4.63 9.38
C LYS A 156 10.83 -3.30 10.10
N PHE A 157 10.39 -3.28 11.34
CA PHE A 157 10.61 -2.13 12.22
C PHE A 157 10.77 -2.60 13.68
N ASN A 158 11.33 -1.71 14.51
CA ASN A 158 11.42 -1.94 15.94
C ASN A 158 10.12 -1.47 16.62
N PRO A 159 9.31 -2.35 17.23
CA PRO A 159 8.07 -1.95 17.89
C PRO A 159 8.30 -1.02 19.09
N TYR A 160 9.46 -1.07 19.72
CA TYR A 160 9.81 -0.19 20.84
C TYR A 160 9.92 1.28 20.44
N ASP A 161 10.28 1.57 19.18
CA ASP A 161 10.30 2.93 18.63
C ASP A 161 8.92 3.57 18.56
N PHE A 162 7.86 2.76 18.65
CA PHE A 162 6.45 3.15 18.64
C PHE A 162 5.77 2.96 20.01
N ASN A 163 6.55 2.81 21.08
CA ASN A 163 6.03 2.53 22.42
C ASN A 163 5.14 1.26 22.52
N VAL A 164 5.30 0.34 21.58
CA VAL A 164 4.69 -0.98 21.63
C VAL A 164 5.61 -1.90 22.39
N ARG A 165 5.21 -2.27 23.61
CA ARG A 165 6.01 -3.13 24.49
C ARG A 165 5.26 -4.41 24.78
N TYR A 166 5.89 -5.53 24.49
CA TYR A 166 5.40 -6.85 24.82
C TYR A 166 6.48 -7.58 25.59
N GLN A 167 6.13 -8.12 26.77
CA GLN A 167 7.11 -8.77 27.65
C GLN A 167 7.80 -9.92 26.92
N GLY A 168 9.13 -9.90 26.89
CA GLY A 168 9.94 -10.87 26.15
C GLY A 168 9.91 -10.73 24.63
N GLY A 169 9.32 -9.66 24.13
CA GLY A 169 9.27 -9.37 22.68
C GLY A 169 10.62 -8.93 22.13
N ALA A 170 10.89 -9.30 20.88
CA ALA A 170 12.07 -8.86 20.15
C ALA A 170 12.00 -7.37 19.78
N ASP A 171 13.14 -6.81 19.42
CA ASP A 171 13.28 -5.45 18.91
C ASP A 171 12.97 -5.31 17.41
N SER A 172 12.46 -6.35 16.79
CA SER A 172 12.13 -6.39 15.37
C SER A 172 10.87 -7.19 15.11
N VAL A 173 9.94 -6.62 14.35
CA VAL A 173 8.77 -7.28 13.79
C VAL A 173 8.82 -7.20 12.27
N THR A 174 8.53 -8.31 11.59
CA THR A 174 8.33 -8.33 10.14
C THR A 174 6.84 -8.18 9.85
N VAL A 175 6.49 -7.30 8.93
CA VAL A 175 5.10 -7.03 8.52
C VAL A 175 4.99 -7.17 7.01
N ASP A 176 3.97 -7.90 6.57
CA ASP A 176 3.54 -8.01 5.18
C ASP A 176 2.18 -7.31 5.04
N VAL A 177 2.01 -6.49 4.01
CA VAL A 177 0.72 -5.85 3.71
C VAL A 177 0.39 -6.05 2.23
N THR A 178 -0.84 -6.44 1.95
CA THR A 178 -1.35 -6.63 0.58
C THR A 178 -2.72 -5.98 0.43
N PHE A 179 -2.92 -5.29 -0.67
CA PHE A 179 -4.21 -4.72 -1.04
C PHE A 179 -4.31 -4.50 -2.55
N VAL A 180 -5.53 -4.31 -3.03
CA VAL A 180 -5.83 -4.01 -4.44
C VAL A 180 -6.44 -2.62 -4.52
N LEU A 181 -5.81 -1.75 -5.28
CA LEU A 181 -6.31 -0.42 -5.60
C LEU A 181 -7.19 -0.50 -6.86
N ALA A 182 -8.37 0.07 -6.80
CA ALA A 182 -9.23 0.29 -7.95
C ALA A 182 -9.47 1.79 -8.14
N ALA A 183 -9.55 2.25 -9.38
CA ALA A 183 -9.92 3.63 -9.68
C ALA A 183 -11.34 3.91 -9.17
N ASN A 184 -11.53 5.11 -8.62
CA ASN A 184 -12.81 5.54 -8.05
C ASN A 184 -13.62 6.29 -9.09
#